data_35d0df5a1eba4e5fc4a194d71259a031
#
_entry.id   35d0df5a1eba4e5fc4a194d71259a031
#
_cell.length_a   1.000
_cell.length_b   1.000
_cell.length_c   1.000
_cell.angle_alpha   90.00
_cell.angle_beta   90.00
_cell.angle_gamma   90.00
#
_symmetry.space_group_name_H-M   'P 1'
#
loop_
_entity.id
_entity.type
_entity.pdbx_description
1 polymer ?
#
loop_
_entity_poly.entity_id
_entity_poly.type
_entity_poly.pdbx_seq_one_letter_code
_entity_poly.pdbx_strand_id
1 'polypeptide(L)'
;MVEDSEVLFLTVPDGQIENLWNQLKSSHKNWMAKYNRPLLNNKIVCHCSGALSSDIFSSIAEYESFGYSIHPLFAVSNRYESYKELSDSYFTIEGNIEKINKMKELFESFGNTVCIISKDDKIKYHGAAAIASNLVVGLIGLSEELLKQCGFDEKSAHNALAPIIKGNVKHIVEEGVVEALTGPIERCDVSTVRKHMSVFDKKTNEIYKAVSKEVLEIAKIKNKDRDYSKMEEVLQ
;
A
#
# COMPACT_ATOMS: atom_id res chain seq x y z
N MET A 1 -15.25 -17.52 -22.87
CA MET A 1 -14.26 -16.75 -22.06
C MET A 1 -13.60 -17.65 -21.01
N VAL A 2 -14.28 -18.13 -19.96
CA VAL A 2 -13.61 -18.97 -18.92
C VAL A 2 -13.01 -20.26 -19.52
N GLU A 3 -13.69 -20.88 -20.45
CA GLU A 3 -13.23 -22.11 -21.12
C GLU A 3 -11.86 -21.92 -21.81
N ASP A 4 -11.69 -20.82 -22.53
CA ASP A 4 -10.52 -20.56 -23.39
C ASP A 4 -9.37 -19.83 -22.67
N SER A 5 -9.55 -19.50 -21.39
CA SER A 5 -8.55 -18.78 -20.60
C SER A 5 -7.80 -19.72 -19.66
N GLU A 6 -6.47 -19.61 -19.60
CA GLU A 6 -5.64 -20.30 -18.62
C GLU A 6 -5.59 -19.54 -17.29
N VAL A 7 -5.63 -18.20 -17.35
CA VAL A 7 -5.55 -17.30 -16.20
C VAL A 7 -6.81 -16.43 -16.13
N LEU A 8 -7.44 -16.40 -14.97
CA LEU A 8 -8.64 -15.63 -14.68
C LEU A 8 -8.34 -14.57 -13.62
N PHE A 9 -8.50 -13.30 -13.96
CA PHE A 9 -8.40 -12.20 -12.98
C PHE A 9 -9.77 -11.73 -12.55
N LEU A 10 -10.04 -11.81 -11.25
CA LEU A 10 -11.25 -11.28 -10.63
C LEU A 10 -11.00 -9.84 -10.17
N THR A 11 -11.17 -8.90 -11.09
CA THR A 11 -10.91 -7.45 -10.88
C THR A 11 -12.18 -6.73 -10.41
N VAL A 12 -12.74 -7.20 -9.32
CA VAL A 12 -13.92 -6.64 -8.66
C VAL A 12 -13.54 -6.09 -7.28
N PRO A 13 -14.38 -5.24 -6.64
CA PRO A 13 -14.14 -4.82 -5.26
C PRO A 13 -13.95 -6.01 -4.32
N ASP A 14 -13.10 -5.87 -3.31
CA ASP A 14 -12.71 -6.94 -2.38
C ASP A 14 -13.89 -7.72 -1.83
N GLY A 15 -14.96 -7.03 -1.39
CA GLY A 15 -16.19 -7.67 -0.90
C GLY A 15 -17.00 -8.47 -1.93
N GLN A 16 -16.61 -8.47 -3.20
CA GLN A 16 -17.28 -9.22 -4.27
C GLN A 16 -16.44 -10.39 -4.79
N ILE A 17 -15.17 -10.51 -4.41
CA ILE A 17 -14.27 -11.56 -4.91
C ILE A 17 -14.82 -12.96 -4.56
N GLU A 18 -15.18 -13.18 -3.30
CA GLU A 18 -15.72 -14.46 -2.85
C GLU A 18 -17.03 -14.81 -3.56
N ASN A 19 -17.93 -13.83 -3.72
CA ASN A 19 -19.18 -14.03 -4.43
C ASN A 19 -18.93 -14.43 -5.89
N LEU A 20 -18.03 -13.76 -6.58
CA LEU A 20 -17.68 -14.09 -7.97
C LEU A 20 -17.03 -15.48 -8.07
N TRP A 21 -16.17 -15.84 -7.11
CA TRP A 21 -15.62 -17.20 -7.01
C TRP A 21 -16.72 -18.25 -6.84
N ASN A 22 -17.71 -18.00 -5.98
CA ASN A 22 -18.85 -18.89 -5.80
C ASN A 22 -19.70 -19.04 -7.07
N GLN A 23 -19.84 -17.97 -7.86
CA GLN A 23 -20.50 -18.04 -9.18
C GLN A 23 -19.69 -18.88 -10.17
N LEU A 24 -18.36 -18.79 -10.18
CA LEU A 24 -17.49 -19.63 -11.01
C LEU A 24 -17.60 -21.11 -10.63
N LYS A 25 -17.65 -21.43 -9.33
CA LYS A 25 -17.88 -22.79 -8.84
C LYS A 25 -19.23 -23.34 -9.31
N SER A 26 -20.28 -22.53 -9.25
CA SER A 26 -21.60 -22.90 -9.74
C SER A 26 -21.63 -23.10 -11.25
N SER A 27 -20.96 -22.25 -12.00
CA SER A 27 -20.78 -22.37 -13.44
C SER A 27 -20.01 -23.62 -13.82
N HIS A 28 -18.99 -24.00 -13.06
CA HIS A 28 -18.25 -25.25 -13.25
C HIS A 28 -19.16 -26.47 -13.10
N LYS A 29 -20.02 -26.52 -12.05
CA LYS A 29 -20.96 -27.62 -11.84
C LYS A 29 -21.93 -27.77 -13.00
N ASN A 30 -22.51 -26.67 -13.47
CA ASN A 30 -23.42 -26.65 -14.61
C ASN A 30 -22.73 -27.08 -15.91
N TRP A 31 -21.49 -26.67 -16.11
CA TRP A 31 -20.67 -27.03 -17.25
C TRP A 31 -20.34 -28.52 -17.28
N MET A 32 -19.92 -29.06 -16.11
CA MET A 32 -19.70 -30.51 -15.95
C MET A 32 -20.95 -31.34 -16.30
N ALA A 33 -22.10 -30.91 -15.80
CA ALA A 33 -23.36 -31.59 -16.06
C ALA A 33 -23.75 -31.59 -17.57
N LYS A 34 -23.42 -30.50 -18.28
CA LYS A 34 -23.77 -30.33 -19.69
C LYS A 34 -22.76 -30.97 -20.65
N TYR A 35 -21.47 -30.85 -20.37
CA TYR A 35 -20.43 -31.21 -21.33
C TYR A 35 -19.55 -32.39 -20.88
N ASN A 36 -19.78 -32.93 -19.68
CA ASN A 36 -19.02 -34.02 -19.08
C ASN A 36 -17.47 -33.75 -19.07
N ARG A 37 -17.08 -32.49 -18.90
CA ARG A 37 -15.69 -32.08 -18.80
C ARG A 37 -15.54 -30.89 -17.85
N PRO A 38 -14.39 -30.74 -17.13
CA PRO A 38 -14.20 -29.67 -16.18
C PRO A 38 -14.02 -28.32 -16.88
N LEU A 39 -14.55 -27.24 -16.25
CA LEU A 39 -14.38 -25.84 -16.70
C LEU A 39 -13.16 -25.19 -16.06
N LEU A 40 -12.90 -25.51 -14.78
CA LEU A 40 -11.85 -24.84 -13.97
C LEU A 40 -10.55 -25.61 -13.88
N ASN A 41 -10.50 -26.86 -14.32
CA ASN A 41 -9.31 -27.70 -14.22
C ASN A 41 -8.04 -27.00 -14.75
N ASN A 42 -6.95 -27.08 -13.97
CA ASN A 42 -5.65 -26.52 -14.28
C ASN A 42 -5.59 -24.99 -14.50
N LYS A 43 -6.64 -24.27 -14.14
CA LYS A 43 -6.69 -22.82 -14.28
C LYS A 43 -6.02 -22.11 -13.11
N ILE A 44 -5.47 -20.94 -13.41
CA ILE A 44 -4.96 -19.99 -12.43
C ILE A 44 -6.04 -18.95 -12.19
N VAL A 45 -6.47 -18.78 -10.94
CA VAL A 45 -7.49 -17.79 -10.56
C VAL A 45 -6.83 -16.75 -9.65
N CYS A 46 -6.92 -15.50 -10.04
CA CYS A 46 -6.24 -14.40 -9.37
C CYS A 46 -7.23 -13.32 -8.94
N HIS A 47 -6.88 -12.60 -7.89
CA HIS A 47 -7.45 -11.29 -7.57
C HIS A 47 -6.34 -10.26 -7.33
N CYS A 48 -6.71 -8.97 -7.33
CA CYS A 48 -5.77 -7.87 -7.17
C CYS A 48 -5.88 -7.15 -5.82
N SER A 49 -6.52 -7.75 -4.81
CA SER A 49 -6.60 -7.16 -3.47
C SER A 49 -5.21 -7.11 -2.80
N GLY A 50 -4.87 -5.98 -2.19
CA GLY A 50 -3.68 -5.83 -1.36
C GLY A 50 -3.82 -6.49 0.01
N ALA A 51 -5.05 -6.57 0.54
CA ALA A 51 -5.33 -7.04 1.89
C ALA A 51 -5.72 -8.53 1.95
N LEU A 52 -6.52 -9.02 0.99
CA LEU A 52 -7.00 -10.39 0.97
C LEU A 52 -5.92 -11.36 0.49
N SER A 53 -5.85 -12.54 1.12
CA SER A 53 -5.01 -13.64 0.65
C SER A 53 -5.75 -14.50 -0.38
N SER A 54 -5.00 -15.37 -1.05
CA SER A 54 -5.56 -16.38 -1.98
C SER A 54 -6.50 -17.39 -1.31
N ASP A 55 -6.52 -17.49 0.03
CA ASP A 55 -7.43 -18.33 0.80
C ASP A 55 -8.93 -17.98 0.55
N ILE A 56 -9.20 -16.78 0.01
CA ILE A 56 -10.56 -16.39 -0.40
C ILE A 56 -11.14 -17.32 -1.46
N PHE A 57 -10.28 -18.00 -2.22
CA PHE A 57 -10.69 -19.02 -3.18
C PHE A 57 -10.90 -20.38 -2.49
N SER A 58 -11.86 -20.42 -1.57
CA SER A 58 -12.18 -21.62 -0.78
C SER A 58 -12.38 -22.85 -1.66
N SER A 59 -11.82 -24.00 -1.23
CA SER A 59 -11.89 -25.28 -1.94
C SER A 59 -11.30 -25.26 -3.37
N ILE A 60 -10.42 -24.35 -3.72
CA ILE A 60 -9.89 -24.24 -5.09
C ILE A 60 -9.17 -25.52 -5.56
N ALA A 61 -8.55 -26.24 -4.64
CA ALA A 61 -7.90 -27.52 -4.93
C ALA A 61 -8.87 -28.61 -5.42
N GLU A 62 -10.13 -28.59 -4.97
CA GLU A 62 -11.18 -29.52 -5.45
C GLU A 62 -11.48 -29.35 -6.94
N TYR A 63 -11.12 -28.22 -7.52
CA TYR A 63 -11.27 -27.89 -8.94
C TYR A 63 -9.95 -28.08 -9.71
N GLU A 64 -8.92 -28.65 -9.07
CA GLU A 64 -7.57 -28.77 -9.64
C GLU A 64 -7.06 -27.44 -10.21
N SER A 65 -7.38 -26.33 -9.52
CA SER A 65 -7.04 -24.97 -9.89
C SER A 65 -6.11 -24.34 -8.85
N PHE A 66 -5.48 -23.21 -9.21
CA PHE A 66 -4.45 -22.54 -8.41
C PHE A 66 -4.87 -21.11 -8.13
N GLY A 67 -4.93 -20.74 -6.84
CA GLY A 67 -5.34 -19.42 -6.38
C GLY A 67 -4.15 -18.49 -6.09
N TYR A 68 -4.27 -17.23 -6.52
CA TYR A 68 -3.26 -16.21 -6.26
C TYR A 68 -3.87 -14.87 -5.92
N SER A 69 -3.21 -14.15 -5.02
CA SER A 69 -3.33 -12.70 -4.89
C SER A 69 -2.15 -12.06 -5.62
N ILE A 70 -2.44 -11.19 -6.59
CA ILE A 70 -1.44 -10.49 -7.40
C ILE A 70 -1.75 -8.99 -7.32
N HIS A 71 -1.05 -8.28 -6.43
CA HIS A 71 -1.37 -6.89 -6.12
C HIS A 71 -0.28 -5.95 -6.66
N PRO A 72 -0.65 -4.97 -7.53
CA PRO A 72 0.26 -3.89 -7.92
C PRO A 72 0.45 -2.93 -6.73
N LEU A 73 1.69 -2.69 -6.32
CA LEU A 73 2.02 -1.63 -5.37
C LEU A 73 2.07 -0.29 -6.12
N PHE A 74 0.90 0.20 -6.46
CA PHE A 74 0.72 1.35 -7.32
C PHE A 74 -0.51 2.16 -6.92
N ALA A 75 -0.39 3.49 -6.93
CA ALA A 75 -1.51 4.39 -6.65
C ALA A 75 -2.36 4.59 -7.91
N VAL A 76 -3.44 3.83 -8.04
CA VAL A 76 -4.39 3.97 -9.16
C VAL A 76 -5.21 5.24 -8.96
N SER A 77 -4.79 6.34 -9.58
CA SER A 77 -5.48 7.64 -9.54
C SER A 77 -6.52 7.82 -10.64
N ASN A 78 -6.31 7.19 -11.79
CA ASN A 78 -7.21 7.24 -12.93
C ASN A 78 -7.47 5.83 -13.46
N ARG A 79 -8.71 5.35 -13.32
CA ARG A 79 -9.11 3.98 -13.70
C ARG A 79 -8.93 3.68 -15.21
N TYR A 80 -8.83 4.69 -16.06
CA TYR A 80 -8.70 4.53 -17.52
C TYR A 80 -7.29 4.73 -18.05
N GLU A 81 -6.41 5.40 -17.28
CA GLU A 81 -5.07 5.80 -17.74
C GLU A 81 -3.94 5.18 -16.96
N SER A 82 -4.18 4.86 -15.65
CA SER A 82 -3.11 4.37 -14.76
C SER A 82 -2.46 3.06 -15.23
N TYR A 83 -3.13 2.28 -16.08
CA TYR A 83 -2.53 1.07 -16.64
C TYR A 83 -1.26 1.32 -17.47
N LYS A 84 -1.11 2.53 -18.03
CA LYS A 84 0.07 2.92 -18.83
C LYS A 84 1.35 3.03 -17.99
N GLU A 85 1.21 3.19 -16.69
CA GLU A 85 2.31 3.36 -15.75
C GLU A 85 2.57 2.08 -14.92
N LEU A 86 1.82 1.01 -15.19
CA LEU A 86 1.96 -0.26 -14.45
C LEU A 86 3.26 -1.01 -14.75
N SER A 87 3.91 -0.75 -15.90
CA SER A 87 5.18 -1.40 -16.27
C SER A 87 6.30 -1.17 -15.26
N ASP A 88 6.31 -0.01 -14.59
CA ASP A 88 7.33 0.34 -13.59
C ASP A 88 6.94 -0.02 -12.16
N SER A 89 5.78 -0.66 -11.98
CA SER A 89 5.25 -0.99 -10.66
C SER A 89 5.85 -2.29 -10.12
N TYR A 90 6.02 -2.34 -8.80
CA TYR A 90 6.23 -3.59 -8.09
C TYR A 90 4.91 -4.35 -7.98
N PHE A 91 4.98 -5.65 -8.21
CA PHE A 91 3.88 -6.56 -7.92
C PHE A 91 4.24 -7.48 -6.77
N THR A 92 3.30 -7.72 -5.89
CA THR A 92 3.41 -8.80 -4.92
C THR A 92 2.54 -9.96 -5.34
N ILE A 93 3.08 -11.17 -5.22
CA ILE A 93 2.36 -12.42 -5.49
C ILE A 93 2.33 -13.25 -4.21
N GLU A 94 1.17 -13.72 -3.86
CA GLU A 94 0.93 -14.69 -2.79
C GLU A 94 -0.03 -15.76 -3.32
N GLY A 95 0.15 -17.02 -2.95
CA GLY A 95 -0.74 -18.11 -3.34
C GLY A 95 -0.08 -19.47 -3.43
N ASN A 96 -0.62 -20.34 -4.27
CA ASN A 96 -0.21 -21.72 -4.40
C ASN A 96 1.25 -21.83 -4.87
N ILE A 97 2.07 -22.60 -4.12
CA ILE A 97 3.51 -22.75 -4.36
C ILE A 97 3.84 -23.40 -5.71
N GLU A 98 2.95 -24.22 -6.24
CA GLU A 98 3.23 -25.03 -7.43
C GLU A 98 3.48 -24.22 -8.70
N LYS A 99 2.72 -23.13 -8.90
CA LYS A 99 2.85 -22.26 -10.10
C LYS A 99 3.27 -20.83 -9.80
N ILE A 100 3.68 -20.54 -8.56
CA ILE A 100 4.02 -19.17 -8.15
C ILE A 100 5.19 -18.59 -8.97
N ASN A 101 6.19 -19.42 -9.27
CA ASN A 101 7.33 -18.99 -10.11
C ASN A 101 6.91 -18.73 -11.55
N LYS A 102 5.99 -19.53 -12.12
CA LYS A 102 5.42 -19.26 -13.45
C LYS A 102 4.71 -17.90 -13.49
N MET A 103 3.95 -17.58 -12.43
CA MET A 103 3.28 -16.28 -12.33
C MET A 103 4.29 -15.13 -12.15
N LYS A 104 5.34 -15.34 -11.35
CA LYS A 104 6.43 -14.37 -11.22
C LYS A 104 7.09 -14.09 -12.57
N GLU A 105 7.53 -15.11 -13.27
CA GLU A 105 8.16 -15.00 -14.59
C GLU A 105 7.26 -14.29 -15.62
N LEU A 106 5.95 -14.56 -15.57
CA LEU A 106 4.98 -13.90 -16.44
C LEU A 106 5.00 -12.37 -16.24
N PHE A 107 4.92 -11.89 -14.99
CA PHE A 107 4.93 -10.45 -14.71
C PHE A 107 6.30 -9.82 -14.97
N GLU A 108 7.39 -10.51 -14.65
CA GLU A 108 8.75 -10.06 -14.98
C GLU A 108 8.97 -9.93 -16.48
N SER A 109 8.32 -10.78 -17.30
CA SER A 109 8.39 -10.66 -18.77
C SER A 109 7.72 -9.40 -19.33
N PHE A 110 6.84 -8.76 -18.55
CA PHE A 110 6.24 -7.46 -18.87
C PHE A 110 7.06 -6.27 -18.34
N GLY A 111 8.22 -6.52 -17.73
CA GLY A 111 9.10 -5.49 -17.18
C GLY A 111 8.85 -5.17 -15.71
N ASN A 112 7.87 -5.78 -15.06
CA ASN A 112 7.56 -5.53 -13.67
C ASN A 112 8.58 -6.17 -12.70
N THR A 113 8.82 -5.53 -11.57
CA THR A 113 9.52 -6.15 -10.45
C THR A 113 8.52 -6.93 -9.59
N VAL A 114 8.84 -8.19 -9.26
CA VAL A 114 7.93 -9.06 -8.52
C VAL A 114 8.55 -9.55 -7.21
N CYS A 115 7.80 -9.41 -6.12
CA CYS A 115 8.12 -9.95 -4.81
C CYS A 115 7.08 -11.00 -4.40
N ILE A 116 7.55 -12.20 -4.01
CA ILE A 116 6.68 -13.22 -3.42
C ILE A 116 6.61 -12.96 -1.93
N ILE A 117 5.40 -12.89 -1.38
CA ILE A 117 5.15 -12.70 0.05
C ILE A 117 4.33 -13.86 0.60
N SER A 118 4.38 -14.07 1.91
CA SER A 118 3.52 -15.03 2.59
C SER A 118 2.10 -14.48 2.77
N LYS A 119 1.11 -15.36 2.92
CA LYS A 119 -0.26 -14.93 3.22
C LYS A 119 -0.35 -14.21 4.57
N ASP A 120 0.48 -14.60 5.53
CA ASP A 120 0.49 -14.01 6.87
C ASP A 120 1.04 -12.57 6.87
N ASP A 121 1.86 -12.23 5.86
CA ASP A 121 2.41 -10.88 5.70
C ASP A 121 1.50 -9.92 4.90
N LYS A 122 0.45 -10.42 4.25
CA LYS A 122 -0.44 -9.60 3.39
C LYS A 122 -0.99 -8.37 4.11
N ILE A 123 -1.48 -8.51 5.32
CA ILE A 123 -2.06 -7.38 6.08
C ILE A 123 -0.98 -6.36 6.46
N LYS A 124 0.19 -6.83 6.90
CA LYS A 124 1.33 -5.94 7.19
C LYS A 124 1.80 -5.19 5.94
N TYR A 125 1.94 -5.91 4.83
CA TYR A 125 2.29 -5.34 3.53
C TYR A 125 1.28 -4.27 3.09
N HIS A 126 -0.02 -4.56 3.14
CA HIS A 126 -1.05 -3.58 2.78
C HIS A 126 -1.07 -2.38 3.73
N GLY A 127 -0.84 -2.62 5.03
CA GLY A 127 -0.67 -1.56 6.02
C GLY A 127 0.49 -0.62 5.67
N ALA A 128 1.64 -1.15 5.25
CA ALA A 128 2.77 -0.35 4.80
C ALA A 128 2.42 0.52 3.56
N ALA A 129 1.71 -0.06 2.58
CA ALA A 129 1.23 0.68 1.41
C ALA A 129 0.26 1.81 1.81
N ALA A 130 -0.67 1.54 2.73
CA ALA A 130 -1.62 2.53 3.23
C ALA A 130 -0.93 3.67 3.99
N ILE A 131 0.09 3.36 4.81
CA ILE A 131 0.90 4.38 5.50
C ILE A 131 1.59 5.30 4.48
N ALA A 132 2.23 4.73 3.45
CA ALA A 132 2.98 5.50 2.46
C ALA A 132 2.08 6.27 1.46
N SER A 133 0.79 6.00 1.41
CA SER A 133 -0.16 6.63 0.47
C SER A 133 -1.31 7.35 1.19
N ASN A 134 -2.31 6.61 1.65
CA ASN A 134 -3.54 7.19 2.20
C ASN A 134 -3.30 8.03 3.47
N LEU A 135 -2.41 7.58 4.37
CA LEU A 135 -2.12 8.33 5.60
C LEU A 135 -1.32 9.60 5.32
N VAL A 136 -0.48 9.63 4.29
CA VAL A 136 0.18 10.87 3.83
C VAL A 136 -0.85 11.91 3.40
N VAL A 137 -1.91 11.52 2.68
CA VAL A 137 -3.01 12.45 2.33
C VAL A 137 -3.65 13.02 3.59
N GLY A 138 -3.87 12.19 4.62
CA GLY A 138 -4.40 12.66 5.92
C GLY A 138 -3.50 13.67 6.62
N LEU A 139 -2.17 13.46 6.61
CA LEU A 139 -1.20 14.40 7.18
C LEU A 139 -1.15 15.73 6.43
N ILE A 140 -1.22 15.68 5.10
CA ILE A 140 -1.27 16.89 4.27
C ILE A 140 -2.56 17.67 4.56
N GLY A 141 -3.72 17.00 4.60
CA GLY A 141 -4.99 17.64 4.95
C GLY A 141 -4.97 18.30 6.33
N LEU A 142 -4.36 17.65 7.34
CA LEU A 142 -4.16 18.27 8.66
C LEU A 142 -3.29 19.54 8.56
N SER A 143 -2.24 19.51 7.75
CA SER A 143 -1.36 20.66 7.55
C SER A 143 -2.08 21.84 6.86
N GLU A 144 -2.95 21.56 5.88
CA GLU A 144 -3.79 22.56 5.24
C GLU A 144 -4.77 23.22 6.23
N GLU A 145 -5.39 22.42 7.12
CA GLU A 145 -6.27 22.95 8.18
C GLU A 145 -5.53 23.88 9.16
N LEU A 146 -4.30 23.54 9.53
CA LEU A 146 -3.47 24.41 10.37
C LEU A 146 -3.13 25.74 9.66
N LEU A 147 -2.84 25.73 8.35
CA LEU A 147 -2.61 26.96 7.59
C LEU A 147 -3.88 27.81 7.49
N LYS A 148 -5.06 27.17 7.35
CA LYS A 148 -6.35 27.93 7.38
C LYS A 148 -6.56 28.62 8.71
N GLN A 149 -6.20 28.03 9.83
CA GLN A 149 -6.20 28.69 11.15
C GLN A 149 -5.23 29.88 11.22
N CYS A 150 -4.19 29.91 10.37
CA CYS A 150 -3.26 31.04 10.23
C CYS A 150 -3.78 32.11 9.23
N GLY A 151 -5.00 31.99 8.70
CA GLY A 151 -5.61 32.97 7.80
C GLY A 151 -5.43 32.71 6.30
N PHE A 152 -4.90 31.54 5.91
CA PHE A 152 -4.87 31.12 4.51
C PHE A 152 -6.27 30.68 4.07
N ASP A 153 -6.69 31.04 2.86
CA ASP A 153 -7.81 30.37 2.21
C ASP A 153 -7.40 28.98 1.71
N GLU A 154 -8.38 28.14 1.34
CA GLU A 154 -8.17 26.76 0.93
C GLU A 154 -7.15 26.62 -0.22
N LYS A 155 -7.29 27.47 -1.26
CA LYS A 155 -6.40 27.44 -2.43
C LYS A 155 -4.99 27.89 -2.07
N SER A 156 -4.85 28.91 -1.25
CA SER A 156 -3.57 29.45 -0.79
C SER A 156 -2.85 28.46 0.13
N ALA A 157 -3.56 27.78 1.03
CA ALA A 157 -3.00 26.73 1.90
C ALA A 157 -2.42 25.58 1.06
N HIS A 158 -3.19 25.08 0.10
CA HIS A 158 -2.72 24.03 -0.83
C HIS A 158 -1.47 24.45 -1.61
N ASN A 159 -1.52 25.63 -2.24
CA ASN A 159 -0.42 26.13 -3.05
C ASN A 159 0.85 26.40 -2.24
N ALA A 160 0.72 26.84 -0.99
CA ALA A 160 1.86 27.09 -0.10
C ALA A 160 2.57 25.80 0.32
N LEU A 161 1.83 24.70 0.52
CA LEU A 161 2.41 23.40 0.90
C LEU A 161 2.98 22.62 -0.31
N ALA A 162 2.47 22.85 -1.51
CA ALA A 162 2.86 22.05 -2.68
C ALA A 162 4.38 22.00 -2.94
N PRO A 163 5.17 23.09 -2.84
CA PRO A 163 6.62 23.04 -3.02
C PRO A 163 7.34 22.21 -1.97
N ILE A 164 6.95 22.34 -0.68
CA ILE A 164 7.59 21.59 0.41
C ILE A 164 7.27 20.09 0.32
N ILE A 165 6.03 19.74 -0.03
CA ILE A 165 5.61 18.35 -0.25
C ILE A 165 6.42 17.72 -1.40
N LYS A 166 6.46 18.39 -2.55
CA LYS A 166 7.19 17.90 -3.73
C LYS A 166 8.69 17.75 -3.44
N GLY A 167 9.30 18.73 -2.79
CA GLY A 167 10.71 18.69 -2.43
C GLY A 167 11.03 17.54 -1.49
N ASN A 168 10.23 17.38 -0.45
CA ASN A 168 10.41 16.30 0.53
C ASN A 168 10.25 14.91 -0.09
N VAL A 169 9.18 14.71 -0.87
CA VAL A 169 8.93 13.43 -1.56
C VAL A 169 10.06 13.11 -2.54
N LYS A 170 10.54 14.11 -3.29
CA LYS A 170 11.69 13.93 -4.20
C LYS A 170 12.92 13.44 -3.45
N HIS A 171 13.31 14.11 -2.35
CA HIS A 171 14.48 13.71 -1.55
C HIS A 171 14.31 12.30 -0.96
N ILE A 172 13.12 11.97 -0.45
CA ILE A 172 12.83 10.63 0.09
C ILE A 172 13.03 9.56 -0.99
N VAL A 173 12.56 9.81 -2.20
CA VAL A 173 12.63 8.84 -3.32
C VAL A 173 14.05 8.70 -3.85
N GLU A 174 14.80 9.81 -3.95
CA GLU A 174 16.15 9.81 -4.54
C GLU A 174 17.25 9.41 -3.53
N GLU A 175 17.10 9.78 -2.26
CA GLU A 175 18.18 9.68 -1.26
C GLU A 175 17.83 8.72 -0.10
N GLY A 176 16.56 8.34 0.02
CA GLY A 176 16.04 7.54 1.14
C GLY A 176 15.67 8.37 2.36
N VAL A 177 14.91 7.75 3.28
CA VAL A 177 14.29 8.43 4.43
C VAL A 177 15.32 9.02 5.43
N VAL A 178 16.50 8.39 5.57
CA VAL A 178 17.53 8.83 6.51
C VAL A 178 18.17 10.12 6.03
N GLU A 179 18.61 10.17 4.78
CA GLU A 179 19.29 11.34 4.22
C GLU A 179 18.32 12.50 3.98
N ALA A 180 17.10 12.21 3.56
CA ALA A 180 16.06 13.22 3.35
C ALA A 180 15.60 13.91 4.66
N LEU A 181 15.81 13.29 5.82
CA LEU A 181 15.30 13.83 7.08
C LEU A 181 16.02 15.12 7.47
N THR A 182 15.23 16.16 7.72
CA THR A 182 15.65 17.47 8.25
C THR A 182 14.63 17.95 9.31
N GLY A 183 14.90 19.09 9.93
CA GLY A 183 13.92 19.74 10.79
C GLY A 183 14.21 19.69 12.29
N PRO A 184 13.26 20.16 13.13
CA PRO A 184 13.53 20.36 14.56
C PRO A 184 13.80 19.07 15.33
N ILE A 185 13.16 17.96 14.97
CA ILE A 185 13.38 16.66 15.63
C ILE A 185 14.78 16.15 15.28
N GLU A 186 15.15 16.18 14.00
CA GLU A 186 16.47 15.78 13.53
C GLU A 186 17.57 16.56 14.25
N ARG A 187 17.41 17.89 14.41
CA ARG A 187 18.37 18.74 15.11
C ARG A 187 18.27 18.70 16.64
N CYS A 188 17.34 17.93 17.22
CA CYS A 188 17.03 17.90 18.65
C CYS A 188 16.60 19.28 19.21
N ASP A 189 15.85 20.08 18.41
CA ASP A 189 15.31 21.37 18.84
C ASP A 189 14.03 21.19 19.67
N VAL A 190 14.21 20.82 20.91
CA VAL A 190 13.16 20.59 21.91
C VAL A 190 12.27 21.83 22.08
N SER A 191 12.87 23.02 22.02
CA SER A 191 12.14 24.28 22.21
C SER A 191 11.07 24.50 21.12
N THR A 192 11.42 24.26 19.86
CA THR A 192 10.50 24.38 18.74
C THR A 192 9.40 23.32 18.81
N VAL A 193 9.74 22.07 19.13
CA VAL A 193 8.73 20.99 19.27
C VAL A 193 7.73 21.32 20.37
N ARG A 194 8.16 21.79 21.54
CA ARG A 194 7.25 22.22 22.62
C ARG A 194 6.33 23.37 22.19
N LYS A 195 6.83 24.35 21.43
CA LYS A 195 6.01 25.46 20.89
C LYS A 195 4.94 24.94 19.93
N HIS A 196 5.27 24.01 19.03
CA HIS A 196 4.28 23.39 18.17
C HIS A 196 3.16 22.75 19.00
N MET A 197 3.54 21.89 19.95
CA MET A 197 2.59 21.17 20.78
C MET A 197 1.72 22.09 21.67
N SER A 198 2.22 23.28 22.06
CA SER A 198 1.49 24.23 22.91
C SER A 198 0.32 24.93 22.21
N VAL A 199 0.31 24.94 20.86
CA VAL A 199 -0.73 25.58 20.05
C VAL A 199 -1.67 24.61 19.36
N PHE A 200 -1.34 23.32 19.37
CA PHE A 200 -2.18 22.28 18.76
C PHE A 200 -3.31 21.84 19.70
N ASP A 201 -4.46 21.53 19.14
CA ASP A 201 -5.52 20.85 19.88
C ASP A 201 -5.10 19.41 20.26
N LYS A 202 -5.90 18.73 21.06
CA LYS A 202 -5.61 17.39 21.55
C LYS A 202 -5.40 16.39 20.41
N LYS A 203 -6.28 16.38 19.41
CA LYS A 203 -6.22 15.47 18.26
C LYS A 203 -4.94 15.68 17.43
N THR A 204 -4.64 16.93 17.12
CA THR A 204 -3.44 17.31 16.37
C THR A 204 -2.16 16.93 17.11
N ASN A 205 -2.13 17.16 18.45
CA ASN A 205 -1.01 16.75 19.30
C ASN A 205 -0.78 15.23 19.31
N GLU A 206 -1.85 14.44 19.39
CA GLU A 206 -1.74 12.97 19.36
C GLU A 206 -1.11 12.48 18.04
N ILE A 207 -1.57 13.04 16.90
CA ILE A 207 -1.02 12.70 15.57
C ILE A 207 0.44 13.18 15.46
N TYR A 208 0.71 14.42 15.85
CA TYR A 208 2.04 15.00 15.81
C TYR A 208 3.03 14.19 16.63
N LYS A 209 2.71 13.83 17.86
CA LYS A 209 3.55 12.98 18.72
C LYS A 209 3.79 11.60 18.11
N ALA A 210 2.74 10.93 17.63
CA ALA A 210 2.86 9.59 17.06
C ALA A 210 3.83 9.57 15.88
N VAL A 211 3.67 10.49 14.93
CA VAL A 211 4.57 10.59 13.77
C VAL A 211 5.97 11.07 14.18
N SER A 212 6.06 12.00 15.13
CA SER A 212 7.35 12.51 15.61
C SER A 212 8.21 11.44 16.28
N LYS A 213 7.62 10.44 16.91
CA LYS A 213 8.35 9.28 17.46
C LYS A 213 9.03 8.47 16.35
N GLU A 214 8.34 8.22 15.24
CA GLU A 214 8.94 7.54 14.08
C GLU A 214 10.06 8.39 13.44
N VAL A 215 9.83 9.70 13.32
CA VAL A 215 10.85 10.64 12.83
C VAL A 215 12.07 10.65 13.74
N LEU A 216 11.89 10.53 15.06
CA LEU A 216 12.98 10.46 16.03
C LEU A 216 13.82 9.19 15.86
N GLU A 217 13.20 8.04 15.60
CA GLU A 217 13.97 6.82 15.34
C GLU A 217 14.85 6.95 14.07
N ILE A 218 14.33 7.58 13.02
CA ILE A 218 15.13 7.90 11.82
C ILE A 218 16.27 8.89 12.16
N ALA A 219 15.99 9.92 12.98
CA ALA A 219 17.00 10.90 13.42
C ALA A 219 18.15 10.26 14.19
N LYS A 220 17.88 9.26 15.04
CA LYS A 220 18.89 8.48 15.76
C LYS A 220 19.78 7.65 14.82
N ILE A 221 19.20 7.12 13.74
CA ILE A 221 19.99 6.42 12.72
C ILE A 221 20.91 7.38 11.99
N LYS A 222 20.41 8.59 11.65
CA LYS A 222 21.16 9.62 10.94
C LYS A 222 22.30 10.20 11.78
N ASN A 223 22.06 10.47 13.06
CA ASN A 223 22.99 11.19 13.96
C ASN A 223 23.30 10.31 15.18
N LYS A 224 24.09 9.27 15.00
CA LYS A 224 24.37 8.23 16.02
C LYS A 224 24.99 8.78 17.32
N ASP A 225 25.74 9.88 17.21
CA ASP A 225 26.45 10.47 18.35
C ASP A 225 25.65 11.59 19.04
N ARG A 226 24.43 11.90 18.58
CA ARG A 226 23.59 12.95 19.17
C ARG A 226 22.72 12.40 20.28
N ASP A 227 22.72 13.06 21.45
CA ASP A 227 21.83 12.75 22.55
C ASP A 227 20.40 13.27 22.26
N TYR A 228 19.44 12.38 22.18
CA TYR A 228 18.02 12.67 21.96
C TYR A 228 17.15 12.48 23.21
N SER A 229 17.71 12.21 24.40
CA SER A 229 16.97 11.91 25.64
C SER A 229 15.91 12.97 25.96
N LYS A 230 16.24 14.26 25.79
CA LYS A 230 15.29 15.36 26.02
C LYS A 230 14.16 15.40 25.00
N MET A 231 14.38 14.94 23.77
CA MET A 231 13.35 14.85 22.74
C MET A 231 12.42 13.69 23.04
N GLU A 232 12.94 12.56 23.49
CA GLU A 232 12.15 11.42 23.95
C GLU A 232 11.20 11.79 25.09
N GLU A 233 11.68 12.51 26.11
CA GLU A 233 10.85 13.01 27.21
C GLU A 233 9.68 13.88 26.73
N VAL A 234 9.91 14.75 25.75
CA VAL A 234 8.89 15.66 25.22
C VAL A 234 7.83 14.93 24.41
N LEU A 235 8.21 13.85 23.73
CA LEU A 235 7.31 13.08 22.88
C LEU A 235 6.58 11.95 23.62
N GLN A 236 6.93 11.66 24.87
CA GLN A 236 6.15 10.74 25.72
C GLN A 236 4.73 11.26 25.96
#